data_868a98a6d7be74c5d9e5dff5269a3575
#
_entry.id   868a98a6d7be74c5d9e5dff5269a3575
#
_cell.length_a   1.000
_cell.length_b   1.000
_cell.length_c   1.000
_cell.angle_alpha   90.00
_cell.angle_beta   90.00
_cell.angle_gamma   90.00
#
_symmetry.space_group_name_H-M   'P 1'
#
loop_
_entity.id
_entity.type
_entity.pdbx_description
1 polymer ?
#
loop_
_entity_poly.entity_id
_entity_poly.type
_entity_poly.pdbx_seq_one_letter_code
_entity_poly.pdbx_strand_id
1 'polypeptide(L)'
;MGQLIQVEASPMGQVALFSTDRSLTGQDGVSLTPDIPETSDGADPPHELARRLFDADRLIDHVHVLSNTVSVRRRQTWDDEAVERARDVIANLFVYYGTGSAPTDADEFEQLRVENYNATLSHIRAHNEDLWVMRVTPDEPIDPFLPGQYTTLALGYWEPRADEARDNLKPDQDHKMARRSYSVSSSMIDESGQLLPPHSPDVEFYIVKVKPGEEEIPALTPRLFLKGVGDRLYMGRKFTGHYTLEGVKPDDSIVFLSTGTGEAPQNAMIAELLRREHRGRILDVVCVRYRSDLAYTEQHAVLVDRYPTYRYVTITTRDPENEGKKVYIQDLITSSQIEKDLGAPLDPHRTHVFLCGNPSMIGLPKWTEEGLVFPETLGVCQQLYEKGFTIDHRKDRGNVHYEEYWTER
;
A
#
# COMPACT_ATOMS: atom_id res chain seq x y z
N MET A 1 -20.01 1.98 15.27
CA MET A 1 -21.16 2.37 16.16
C MET A 1 -22.36 1.57 15.70
N GLY A 2 -22.71 0.51 16.46
CA GLY A 2 -23.97 -0.22 16.24
C GLY A 2 -25.15 0.61 16.76
N GLN A 3 -26.28 0.54 16.08
CA GLN A 3 -27.52 1.19 16.53
C GLN A 3 -28.31 0.22 17.39
N LEU A 4 -28.69 0.67 18.60
CA LEU A 4 -29.65 -0.07 19.43
C LEU A 4 -30.96 -0.27 18.66
N ILE A 5 -31.54 -1.47 18.76
CA ILE A 5 -32.88 -1.80 18.28
C ILE A 5 -33.87 -1.39 19.36
N GLN A 6 -34.93 -0.68 18.98
CA GLN A 6 -36.06 -0.47 19.89
C GLN A 6 -36.92 -1.73 19.89
N VAL A 7 -37.23 -2.24 21.07
CA VAL A 7 -37.94 -3.51 21.25
C VAL A 7 -39.13 -3.33 22.15
N GLU A 8 -40.31 -3.71 21.66
CA GLU A 8 -41.56 -3.82 22.44
C GLU A 8 -41.87 -5.30 22.68
N ALA A 9 -42.10 -5.68 23.93
CA ALA A 9 -42.34 -7.05 24.31
C ALA A 9 -43.84 -7.28 24.69
N SER A 10 -44.39 -8.39 24.24
CA SER A 10 -45.75 -8.84 24.53
C SER A 10 -45.72 -10.32 25.00
N PRO A 11 -45.54 -10.61 26.29
CA PRO A 11 -45.53 -11.97 26.80
C PRO A 11 -46.95 -12.57 26.83
N MET A 12 -47.07 -13.83 26.40
CA MET A 12 -48.32 -14.61 26.35
C MET A 12 -48.07 -16.06 26.82
N GLY A 13 -48.07 -16.29 28.12
CA GLY A 13 -47.82 -17.60 28.71
C GLY A 13 -46.40 -18.09 28.46
N GLN A 14 -46.22 -19.16 27.66
CA GLN A 14 -44.89 -19.68 27.29
C GLN A 14 -44.28 -19.02 26.05
N VAL A 15 -45.02 -18.14 25.36
CA VAL A 15 -44.54 -17.44 24.16
C VAL A 15 -44.45 -15.97 24.47
N ALA A 16 -43.42 -15.29 24.03
CA ALA A 16 -43.34 -13.83 23.98
C ALA A 16 -43.10 -13.36 22.54
N LEU A 17 -43.74 -12.29 22.17
CA LEU A 17 -43.52 -11.58 20.92
C LEU A 17 -42.71 -10.32 21.19
N PHE A 18 -41.64 -10.14 20.43
CA PHE A 18 -40.81 -8.93 20.48
C PHE A 18 -40.90 -8.22 19.12
N SER A 19 -41.44 -7.04 19.11
CA SER A 19 -41.50 -6.20 17.90
C SER A 19 -40.34 -5.23 17.88
N THR A 20 -39.67 -5.14 16.74
CA THR A 20 -38.46 -4.32 16.56
C THR A 20 -38.72 -3.16 15.60
N ASP A 21 -37.96 -2.07 15.73
CA ASP A 21 -38.03 -0.86 14.88
C ASP A 21 -37.47 -1.06 13.47
N ARG A 22 -36.93 -2.27 13.18
CA ARG A 22 -36.35 -2.64 11.87
C ARG A 22 -36.57 -4.12 11.56
N SER A 23 -36.50 -4.45 10.27
CA SER A 23 -36.58 -5.85 9.82
C SER A 23 -35.27 -6.56 10.11
N LEU A 24 -35.37 -7.78 10.65
CA LEU A 24 -34.26 -8.69 10.95
C LEU A 24 -34.15 -9.83 9.91
N THR A 25 -35.20 -10.07 9.14
CA THR A 25 -35.23 -10.99 8.00
C THR A 25 -35.90 -10.32 6.81
N GLY A 26 -35.78 -10.94 5.62
CA GLY A 26 -36.60 -10.56 4.48
C GLY A 26 -38.07 -10.97 4.65
N GLN A 27 -38.74 -11.38 3.55
CA GLN A 27 -40.13 -11.84 3.57
C GLN A 27 -40.28 -13.29 4.09
N ASP A 28 -39.18 -14.05 4.11
CA ASP A 28 -39.13 -15.41 4.58
C ASP A 28 -38.76 -15.47 6.07
N GLY A 29 -39.60 -16.12 6.89
CA GLY A 29 -39.36 -16.32 8.31
C GLY A 29 -38.35 -17.45 8.55
N VAL A 30 -37.54 -17.32 9.61
CA VAL A 30 -36.57 -18.33 10.04
C VAL A 30 -36.97 -18.87 11.41
N SER A 31 -37.09 -20.20 11.51
CA SER A 31 -37.40 -20.94 12.76
C SER A 31 -36.16 -21.70 13.22
N LEU A 32 -35.75 -21.49 14.47
CA LEU A 32 -34.52 -22.02 15.04
C LEU A 32 -34.78 -22.71 16.40
N THR A 33 -34.06 -23.81 16.60
CA THR A 33 -34.02 -24.54 17.87
C THR A 33 -32.60 -24.54 18.41
N PRO A 34 -32.34 -24.93 19.68
CA PRO A 34 -31.01 -24.93 20.26
C PRO A 34 -29.91 -25.69 19.50
N ASP A 35 -30.30 -26.64 18.63
CA ASP A 35 -29.35 -27.39 17.79
C ASP A 35 -29.01 -26.63 16.47
N ILE A 36 -28.61 -25.39 16.57
CA ILE A 36 -28.19 -24.58 15.42
C ILE A 36 -26.83 -25.08 14.93
N PRO A 37 -26.68 -25.52 13.66
CA PRO A 37 -25.38 -25.86 13.11
C PRO A 37 -24.43 -24.65 13.14
N GLU A 38 -23.16 -24.89 13.43
CA GLU A 38 -22.12 -23.87 13.21
C GLU A 38 -22.03 -23.61 11.70
N THR A 39 -22.53 -22.47 11.27
CA THR A 39 -22.36 -22.01 9.89
C THR A 39 -21.05 -21.25 9.79
N SER A 40 -20.22 -21.64 8.82
CA SER A 40 -18.89 -21.09 8.57
C SER A 40 -18.88 -19.71 7.88
N ASP A 41 -20.03 -19.16 7.55
CA ASP A 41 -20.15 -17.84 6.91
C ASP A 41 -20.85 -16.86 7.86
N GLY A 42 -20.26 -15.67 7.98
CA GLY A 42 -20.58 -14.58 8.90
C GLY A 42 -22.07 -14.48 9.25
N ALA A 43 -22.34 -14.51 10.54
CA ALA A 43 -23.64 -14.78 11.13
C ALA A 43 -24.77 -13.96 10.52
N ASP A 44 -25.63 -14.62 9.77
CA ASP A 44 -26.94 -14.10 9.40
C ASP A 44 -27.69 -13.65 10.67
N PRO A 45 -28.19 -12.40 10.73
CA PRO A 45 -28.76 -11.82 11.95
C PRO A 45 -29.77 -12.68 12.72
N PRO A 46 -30.71 -13.43 12.08
CA PRO A 46 -31.60 -14.32 12.79
C PRO A 46 -30.92 -15.48 13.51
N HIS A 47 -29.89 -16.07 12.91
CA HIS A 47 -29.15 -17.19 13.52
C HIS A 47 -28.33 -16.72 14.74
N GLU A 48 -27.67 -15.57 14.61
CA GLU A 48 -26.94 -14.98 15.71
C GLU A 48 -27.85 -14.55 16.86
N LEU A 49 -28.99 -13.94 16.55
CA LEU A 49 -30.00 -13.60 17.54
C LEU A 49 -30.48 -14.81 18.32
N ALA A 50 -30.84 -15.88 17.61
CA ALA A 50 -31.34 -17.11 18.23
C ALA A 50 -30.26 -17.75 19.14
N ARG A 51 -29.00 -17.78 18.69
CA ARG A 51 -27.88 -18.29 19.49
C ARG A 51 -27.75 -17.51 20.82
N ARG A 52 -27.72 -16.17 20.76
CA ARG A 52 -27.66 -15.31 21.95
C ARG A 52 -28.84 -15.49 22.88
N LEU A 53 -30.05 -15.69 22.35
CA LEU A 53 -31.22 -15.94 23.16
C LEU A 53 -31.15 -17.31 23.86
N PHE A 54 -30.71 -18.38 23.19
CA PHE A 54 -30.52 -19.71 23.80
C PHE A 54 -29.42 -19.71 24.87
N ASP A 55 -28.35 -18.92 24.67
CA ASP A 55 -27.27 -18.78 25.64
C ASP A 55 -27.72 -17.97 26.87
N ALA A 56 -28.51 -16.91 26.65
CA ALA A 56 -29.02 -16.05 27.73
C ALA A 56 -30.05 -16.73 28.63
N ASP A 57 -30.86 -17.65 28.06
CA ASP A 57 -31.85 -18.41 28.81
C ASP A 57 -32.02 -19.83 28.23
N ARG A 58 -31.47 -20.83 28.91
CA ARG A 58 -31.56 -22.27 28.53
C ARG A 58 -32.98 -22.85 28.58
N LEU A 59 -33.96 -22.14 29.09
CA LEU A 59 -35.35 -22.53 29.05
C LEU A 59 -36.01 -22.18 27.71
N ILE A 60 -35.40 -21.33 26.89
CA ILE A 60 -35.84 -21.07 25.51
C ILE A 60 -35.56 -22.27 24.66
N ASP A 61 -36.59 -22.76 23.95
CA ASP A 61 -36.51 -23.95 23.11
C ASP A 61 -36.90 -23.70 21.65
N HIS A 62 -37.36 -22.50 21.32
CA HIS A 62 -37.70 -22.12 19.96
C HIS A 62 -37.67 -20.62 19.76
N VAL A 63 -37.06 -20.17 18.67
CA VAL A 63 -37.03 -18.79 18.22
C VAL A 63 -37.47 -18.73 16.77
N HIS A 64 -38.46 -17.89 16.47
CA HIS A 64 -38.91 -17.63 15.11
C HIS A 64 -38.80 -16.14 14.82
N VAL A 65 -38.09 -15.80 13.74
CA VAL A 65 -37.86 -14.42 13.31
C VAL A 65 -38.56 -14.22 11.97
N LEU A 66 -39.48 -13.26 11.88
CA LEU A 66 -40.17 -12.89 10.66
C LEU A 66 -40.23 -11.36 10.56
N SER A 67 -39.52 -10.82 9.57
CA SER A 67 -39.43 -9.38 9.35
C SER A 67 -38.93 -8.65 10.62
N ASN A 68 -39.80 -7.83 11.24
CA ASN A 68 -39.51 -7.08 12.46
C ASN A 68 -40.11 -7.72 13.74
N THR A 69 -40.50 -9.00 13.68
CA THR A 69 -41.09 -9.71 14.81
C THR A 69 -40.25 -10.94 15.18
N VAL A 70 -39.88 -11.03 16.47
CA VAL A 70 -39.20 -12.19 17.04
C VAL A 70 -40.18 -12.87 18.00
N SER A 71 -40.56 -14.12 17.68
CA SER A 71 -41.38 -14.95 18.56
C SER A 71 -40.48 -15.94 19.29
N VAL A 72 -40.52 -15.91 20.60
CA VAL A 72 -39.65 -16.75 21.45
C VAL A 72 -40.50 -17.63 22.35
N ARG A 73 -40.30 -18.95 22.26
CA ARG A 73 -40.97 -19.94 23.12
C ARG A 73 -40.00 -20.37 24.23
N ARG A 74 -40.52 -20.39 25.46
CA ARG A 74 -39.82 -20.83 26.67
C ARG A 74 -40.56 -21.99 27.32
N ARG A 75 -39.85 -22.92 27.95
CA ARG A 75 -40.46 -24.10 28.61
C ARG A 75 -41.23 -23.71 29.89
N GLN A 76 -41.08 -22.50 30.35
CA GLN A 76 -41.80 -21.90 31.49
C GLN A 76 -42.52 -20.64 31.04
N THR A 77 -43.48 -20.17 31.83
CA THR A 77 -44.13 -18.87 31.61
C THR A 77 -43.11 -17.77 31.69
N TRP A 78 -43.28 -16.74 30.87
CA TRP A 78 -42.46 -15.54 30.89
C TRP A 78 -42.77 -14.73 32.16
N ASP A 79 -41.74 -14.42 32.92
CA ASP A 79 -41.71 -13.44 34.00
C ASP A 79 -41.01 -12.16 33.54
N ASP A 80 -41.17 -11.06 34.28
CA ASP A 80 -40.63 -9.76 33.93
C ASP A 80 -39.10 -9.78 33.71
N GLU A 81 -38.38 -10.57 34.53
CA GLU A 81 -36.93 -10.70 34.43
C GLU A 81 -36.48 -11.42 33.14
N ALA A 82 -37.18 -12.49 32.75
CA ALA A 82 -36.90 -13.21 31.51
C ALA A 82 -37.24 -12.34 30.29
N VAL A 83 -38.34 -11.56 30.34
CA VAL A 83 -38.71 -10.63 29.31
C VAL A 83 -37.63 -9.57 29.11
N GLU A 84 -37.13 -8.97 30.19
CA GLU A 84 -36.07 -7.93 30.08
C GLU A 84 -34.75 -8.53 29.58
N ARG A 85 -34.35 -9.74 30.03
CA ARG A 85 -33.17 -10.40 29.48
C ARG A 85 -33.25 -10.62 27.97
N ALA A 86 -34.38 -11.17 27.48
CA ALA A 86 -34.56 -11.40 26.06
C ALA A 86 -34.64 -10.10 25.26
N ARG A 87 -35.28 -9.08 25.83
CA ARG A 87 -35.35 -7.73 25.25
C ARG A 87 -33.96 -7.12 25.08
N ASP A 88 -33.11 -7.22 26.12
CA ASP A 88 -31.74 -6.72 26.08
C ASP A 88 -30.90 -7.43 25.02
N VAL A 89 -31.03 -8.75 24.89
CA VAL A 89 -30.36 -9.53 23.83
C VAL A 89 -30.79 -9.04 22.44
N ILE A 90 -32.07 -8.83 22.20
CA ILE A 90 -32.60 -8.36 20.92
C ILE A 90 -32.17 -6.91 20.67
N ALA A 91 -32.28 -6.02 21.65
CA ALA A 91 -31.92 -4.62 21.55
C ALA A 91 -30.44 -4.43 21.19
N ASN A 92 -29.57 -5.32 21.69
CA ASN A 92 -28.13 -5.26 21.51
C ASN A 92 -27.62 -6.11 20.33
N LEU A 93 -28.49 -6.67 19.47
CA LEU A 93 -28.08 -7.53 18.38
C LEU A 93 -27.01 -6.89 17.47
N PHE A 94 -27.11 -5.59 17.21
CA PHE A 94 -26.15 -4.84 16.38
C PHE A 94 -25.24 -3.91 17.20
N VAL A 95 -25.21 -4.05 18.53
CA VAL A 95 -24.28 -3.33 19.40
C VAL A 95 -23.05 -4.19 19.60
N TYR A 96 -21.98 -3.85 18.92
CA TYR A 96 -20.71 -4.58 18.96
C TYR A 96 -19.86 -4.33 20.24
N TYR A 97 -20.40 -3.59 21.20
CA TYR A 97 -19.74 -3.30 22.47
C TYR A 97 -20.61 -3.74 23.64
N GLY A 98 -20.87 -5.02 23.75
CA GLY A 98 -21.56 -5.62 24.90
C GLY A 98 -20.57 -6.01 25.99
N THR A 99 -20.86 -5.63 27.23
CA THR A 99 -20.14 -6.07 28.44
C THR A 99 -20.18 -7.60 28.56
N GLY A 100 -19.05 -8.29 28.31
CA GLY A 100 -18.81 -9.62 28.87
C GLY A 100 -18.79 -10.83 27.95
N SER A 101 -18.92 -10.73 26.62
CA SER A 101 -18.52 -11.82 25.73
C SER A 101 -17.01 -11.69 25.42
N ALA A 102 -16.34 -12.83 25.24
CA ALA A 102 -14.98 -12.81 24.70
C ALA A 102 -15.02 -12.03 23.35
N PRO A 103 -14.03 -11.17 23.08
CA PRO A 103 -13.96 -10.43 21.83
C PRO A 103 -14.04 -11.43 20.64
N THR A 104 -14.85 -11.10 19.65
CA THR A 104 -14.80 -11.82 18.38
C THR A 104 -13.51 -11.50 17.65
N ASP A 105 -13.04 -12.36 16.74
CA ASP A 105 -11.86 -12.05 15.91
C ASP A 105 -12.01 -10.68 15.22
N ALA A 106 -13.23 -10.28 14.85
CA ALA A 106 -13.52 -8.97 14.24
C ALA A 106 -13.28 -7.80 15.21
N ASP A 107 -13.66 -7.94 16.48
CA ASP A 107 -13.44 -6.91 17.52
C ASP A 107 -11.94 -6.81 17.85
N GLU A 108 -11.25 -7.94 17.91
CA GLU A 108 -9.81 -8.01 18.12
C GLU A 108 -9.05 -7.34 16.98
N PHE A 109 -9.41 -7.61 15.73
CA PHE A 109 -8.78 -6.99 14.56
C PHE A 109 -9.06 -5.49 14.49
N GLU A 110 -10.24 -5.02 14.90
CA GLU A 110 -10.53 -3.58 14.98
C GLU A 110 -9.65 -2.90 16.05
N GLN A 111 -9.47 -3.55 17.18
CA GLN A 111 -8.55 -3.05 18.21
C GLN A 111 -7.11 -3.00 17.69
N LEU A 112 -6.65 -4.03 16.97
CA LEU A 112 -5.33 -4.06 16.34
C LEU A 112 -5.15 -2.94 15.31
N ARG A 113 -6.20 -2.57 14.55
CA ARG A 113 -6.16 -1.40 13.64
C ARG A 113 -5.99 -0.11 14.41
N VAL A 114 -6.76 0.09 15.48
CA VAL A 114 -6.66 1.30 16.32
C VAL A 114 -5.27 1.43 16.95
N GLU A 115 -4.70 0.33 17.42
CA GLU A 115 -3.39 0.32 18.09
C GLU A 115 -2.21 0.49 17.11
N ASN A 116 -2.33 -0.01 15.89
CA ASN A 116 -1.20 -0.12 14.96
C ASN A 116 -1.24 0.90 13.82
N TYR A 117 -2.41 1.39 13.40
CA TYR A 117 -2.50 2.29 12.26
C TYR A 117 -2.44 3.76 12.71
N ASN A 118 -1.63 4.53 12.02
CA ASN A 118 -1.32 5.91 12.38
C ASN A 118 -1.38 6.87 11.18
N ALA A 119 -1.99 6.41 10.08
CA ALA A 119 -2.10 7.20 8.87
C ALA A 119 -3.35 6.79 8.08
N THR A 120 -3.81 7.68 7.21
CA THR A 120 -4.98 7.49 6.35
C THR A 120 -4.56 7.57 4.88
N LEU A 121 -5.08 6.68 4.06
CA LEU A 121 -4.94 6.73 2.61
C LEU A 121 -5.81 7.88 2.09
N SER A 122 -5.19 9.02 1.76
CA SER A 122 -5.90 10.26 1.41
C SER A 122 -6.21 10.39 -0.07
N HIS A 123 -5.43 9.72 -0.93
CA HIS A 123 -5.63 9.77 -2.37
C HIS A 123 -5.14 8.49 -3.05
N ILE A 124 -5.88 8.05 -4.07
CA ILE A 124 -5.47 6.98 -4.98
C ILE A 124 -5.68 7.45 -6.41
N ARG A 125 -4.63 7.36 -7.21
CA ARG A 125 -4.69 7.44 -8.66
C ARG A 125 -4.25 6.09 -9.23
N ALA A 126 -5.23 5.26 -9.58
CA ALA A 126 -4.97 4.01 -10.28
C ALA A 126 -4.53 4.35 -11.71
N HIS A 127 -3.27 4.08 -12.03
CA HIS A 127 -2.73 4.27 -13.36
C HIS A 127 -3.13 3.10 -14.27
N ASN A 128 -3.02 1.89 -13.75
CA ASN A 128 -3.58 0.66 -14.30
C ASN A 128 -3.93 -0.31 -13.15
N GLU A 129 -4.34 -1.54 -13.45
CA GLU A 129 -4.75 -2.55 -12.45
C GLU A 129 -3.67 -2.89 -11.42
N ASP A 130 -2.40 -2.81 -11.84
CA ASP A 130 -1.26 -3.23 -11.04
C ASP A 130 -0.37 -2.04 -10.58
N LEU A 131 -0.70 -0.80 -10.93
CA LEU A 131 0.20 0.34 -10.72
C LEU A 131 -0.56 1.58 -10.24
N TRP A 132 -0.31 1.97 -9.00
CA TRP A 132 -1.03 3.05 -8.32
C TRP A 132 -0.09 4.11 -7.77
N VAL A 133 -0.51 5.37 -7.86
CA VAL A 133 0.03 6.47 -7.09
C VAL A 133 -0.89 6.71 -5.90
N MET A 134 -0.35 6.58 -4.71
CA MET A 134 -1.08 6.71 -3.45
C MET A 134 -0.52 7.85 -2.61
N ARG A 135 -1.40 8.62 -1.94
CA ARG A 135 -0.99 9.57 -0.91
C ARG A 135 -1.51 9.14 0.44
N VAL A 136 -0.66 9.27 1.43
CA VAL A 136 -0.92 8.87 2.81
C VAL A 136 -0.73 10.08 3.71
N THR A 137 -1.77 10.43 4.46
CA THR A 137 -1.76 11.49 5.46
C THR A 137 -1.50 10.88 6.83
N PRO A 138 -0.37 11.17 7.48
CA PRO A 138 -0.11 10.74 8.85
C PRO A 138 -1.00 11.48 9.84
N ASP A 139 -1.36 10.84 10.95
CA ASP A 139 -2.18 11.45 12.02
C ASP A 139 -1.43 12.56 12.76
N GLU A 140 -0.10 12.46 12.82
CA GLU A 140 0.77 13.42 13.45
C GLU A 140 1.81 13.94 12.46
N PRO A 141 2.32 15.16 12.63
CA PRO A 141 3.39 15.68 11.80
C PRO A 141 4.59 14.74 11.73
N ILE A 142 5.15 14.59 10.54
CA ILE A 142 6.34 13.79 10.29
C ILE A 142 7.61 14.65 10.36
N ASP A 143 8.73 14.00 10.67
CA ASP A 143 10.02 14.65 10.61
C ASP A 143 10.35 15.04 9.16
N PRO A 144 11.07 16.15 8.95
CA PRO A 144 11.58 16.51 7.62
C PRO A 144 12.43 15.38 7.04
N PHE A 145 12.24 15.09 5.76
CA PHE A 145 13.01 14.10 5.04
C PHE A 145 13.63 14.68 3.76
N LEU A 146 14.64 14.00 3.25
CA LEU A 146 15.30 14.39 2.02
C LEU A 146 14.69 13.64 0.82
N PRO A 147 14.56 14.30 -0.35
CA PRO A 147 14.20 13.60 -1.60
C PRO A 147 15.09 12.41 -1.84
N GLY A 148 14.46 11.27 -2.17
CA GLY A 148 15.12 9.99 -2.36
C GLY A 148 15.10 9.07 -1.16
N GLN A 149 14.73 9.55 0.02
CA GLN A 149 14.54 8.69 1.20
C GLN A 149 13.26 7.86 1.11
N TYR A 150 13.21 6.82 1.91
CA TYR A 150 12.07 5.91 2.02
C TYR A 150 11.54 5.82 3.46
N THR A 151 10.32 5.36 3.59
CA THR A 151 9.72 4.95 4.86
C THR A 151 9.01 3.61 4.73
N THR A 152 8.47 3.10 5.83
CA THR A 152 7.77 1.83 5.88
C THR A 152 6.27 2.05 5.77
N LEU A 153 5.60 1.33 4.87
CA LEU A 153 4.15 1.12 4.92
C LEU A 153 3.86 -0.28 5.46
N ALA A 154 2.73 -0.43 6.15
CA ALA A 154 2.29 -1.73 6.61
C ALA A 154 0.77 -1.84 6.74
N LEU A 155 0.30 -3.08 6.60
CA LEU A 155 -1.04 -3.54 6.97
C LEU A 155 -0.90 -4.81 7.80
N GLY A 156 -1.89 -5.08 8.63
CA GLY A 156 -1.95 -6.33 9.38
C GLY A 156 -2.14 -7.54 8.47
N TYR A 157 -1.60 -8.68 8.85
CA TYR A 157 -1.87 -9.94 8.17
C TYR A 157 -3.36 -10.33 8.29
N TRP A 158 -4.10 -9.75 9.25
CA TRP A 158 -5.55 -9.89 9.40
C TRP A 158 -6.38 -9.16 8.35
N GLU A 159 -5.77 -8.25 7.57
CA GLU A 159 -6.47 -7.57 6.49
C GLU A 159 -6.75 -8.51 5.32
N PRO A 160 -7.90 -8.36 4.65
CA PRO A 160 -8.20 -9.14 3.46
C PRO A 160 -7.15 -8.93 2.38
N ARG A 161 -6.95 -9.93 1.54
CA ARG A 161 -6.00 -9.89 0.43
C ARG A 161 -6.68 -10.31 -0.88
N ALA A 162 -6.10 -9.93 -2.01
CA ALA A 162 -6.61 -10.30 -3.31
C ALA A 162 -6.62 -11.82 -3.51
N ASP A 163 -7.64 -12.34 -4.19
CA ASP A 163 -7.90 -13.77 -4.34
C ASP A 163 -6.77 -14.57 -5.00
N GLU A 164 -6.02 -13.92 -5.92
CA GLU A 164 -4.86 -14.54 -6.55
C GLU A 164 -3.66 -14.76 -5.63
N ALA A 165 -3.69 -14.18 -4.43
CA ALA A 165 -2.62 -14.29 -3.47
C ALA A 165 -2.91 -15.44 -2.48
N ARG A 166 -2.07 -16.50 -2.50
CA ARG A 166 -2.15 -17.59 -1.54
C ARG A 166 -1.72 -17.13 -0.15
N ASP A 167 -2.43 -17.59 0.88
CA ASP A 167 -2.04 -17.33 2.26
C ASP A 167 -1.28 -18.53 2.83
N ASN A 168 -0.01 -18.35 3.15
CA ASN A 168 0.82 -19.32 3.85
C ASN A 168 1.26 -18.74 5.19
N LEU A 169 0.30 -18.22 5.96
CA LEU A 169 0.59 -17.67 7.28
C LEU A 169 1.07 -18.80 8.20
N LYS A 170 2.15 -18.53 8.90
CA LYS A 170 2.55 -19.37 10.02
C LYS A 170 1.58 -19.12 11.18
N PRO A 171 1.35 -20.08 12.06
CA PRO A 171 0.65 -19.81 13.31
C PRO A 171 1.24 -18.56 13.97
N ASP A 172 0.43 -17.71 14.56
CA ASP A 172 0.80 -16.44 15.21
C ASP A 172 1.29 -15.30 14.26
N GLN A 173 1.16 -15.42 12.95
CA GLN A 173 1.41 -14.32 12.01
C GLN A 173 0.18 -13.44 11.75
N ASP A 174 -1.00 -13.96 11.95
CA ASP A 174 -2.29 -13.30 11.75
C ASP A 174 -2.41 -11.99 12.54
N HIS A 175 -1.82 -11.88 13.73
CA HIS A 175 -1.78 -10.67 14.57
C HIS A 175 -0.56 -9.78 14.30
N LYS A 176 0.26 -10.07 13.30
CA LYS A 176 1.47 -9.28 12.96
C LYS A 176 1.22 -8.35 11.79
N MET A 177 2.16 -7.44 11.58
CA MET A 177 2.14 -6.47 10.50
C MET A 177 3.04 -6.91 9.33
N ALA A 178 2.49 -6.93 8.13
CA ALA A 178 3.26 -7.03 6.89
C ALA A 178 3.87 -5.66 6.58
N ARG A 179 5.17 -5.51 6.77
CA ARG A 179 5.92 -4.25 6.62
C ARG A 179 6.78 -4.29 5.37
N ARG A 180 6.78 -3.18 4.59
CA ARG A 180 7.66 -3.00 3.43
C ARG A 180 8.11 -1.55 3.36
N SER A 181 9.34 -1.35 2.91
CA SER A 181 9.89 -0.03 2.63
C SER A 181 9.44 0.46 1.26
N TYR A 182 9.11 1.75 1.18
CA TYR A 182 8.75 2.43 -0.05
C TYR A 182 9.43 3.77 -0.13
N SER A 183 10.12 4.01 -1.25
CA SER A 183 10.71 5.31 -1.54
C SER A 183 9.61 6.35 -1.70
N VAL A 184 9.85 7.54 -1.14
CA VAL A 184 8.90 8.65 -1.27
C VAL A 184 8.95 9.16 -2.69
N SER A 185 7.78 9.23 -3.32
CA SER A 185 7.56 9.89 -4.60
C SER A 185 7.12 11.34 -4.40
N SER A 186 6.90 12.05 -5.48
CA SER A 186 6.31 13.38 -5.48
C SER A 186 5.51 13.61 -6.76
N SER A 187 4.29 14.09 -6.60
CA SER A 187 3.66 14.85 -7.67
C SER A 187 4.42 16.15 -7.77
N MET A 188 5.18 16.30 -8.83
CA MET A 188 6.16 17.38 -8.97
C MET A 188 5.50 18.75 -9.16
N ILE A 189 4.32 18.77 -9.78
CA ILE A 189 3.57 19.97 -10.11
C ILE A 189 2.11 19.89 -9.66
N ASP A 190 1.50 21.04 -9.45
CA ASP A 190 0.06 21.20 -9.25
C ASP A 190 -0.71 21.22 -10.58
N GLU A 191 -2.05 21.39 -10.51
CA GLU A 191 -2.92 21.49 -11.68
C GLU A 191 -2.61 22.70 -12.59
N SER A 192 -1.96 23.74 -12.07
CA SER A 192 -1.49 24.89 -12.84
C SER A 192 -0.11 24.70 -13.48
N GLY A 193 0.51 23.54 -13.24
CA GLY A 193 1.85 23.19 -13.68
C GLY A 193 2.96 23.88 -12.86
N GLN A 194 2.66 24.43 -11.67
CA GLN A 194 3.67 24.99 -10.79
C GLN A 194 4.29 23.89 -9.91
N LEU A 195 5.61 23.99 -9.65
CA LEU A 195 6.28 23.07 -8.74
C LEU A 195 5.61 23.09 -7.35
N LEU A 196 5.23 21.92 -6.87
CA LEU A 196 4.69 21.78 -5.53
C LEU A 196 5.75 22.13 -4.47
N PRO A 197 5.33 22.63 -3.30
CA PRO A 197 6.25 22.90 -2.19
C PRO A 197 6.92 21.59 -1.72
N PRO A 198 8.12 21.67 -1.13
CA PRO A 198 8.90 20.49 -0.73
C PRO A 198 8.26 19.67 0.38
N HIS A 199 7.33 20.24 1.13
CA HIS A 199 6.64 19.59 2.24
C HIS A 199 5.13 19.68 2.03
N SER A 200 4.55 18.57 1.66
CA SER A 200 3.10 18.34 1.71
C SER A 200 2.76 17.65 3.04
N PRO A 201 1.57 17.89 3.63
CA PRO A 201 1.09 17.08 4.73
C PRO A 201 0.95 15.60 4.35
N ASP A 202 0.78 15.33 3.06
CA ASP A 202 0.64 13.99 2.51
C ASP A 202 1.97 13.48 1.94
N VAL A 203 2.25 12.20 2.15
CA VAL A 203 3.39 11.50 1.55
C VAL A 203 2.92 10.68 0.36
N GLU A 204 3.52 10.88 -0.79
CA GLU A 204 3.18 10.17 -2.01
C GLU A 204 4.07 8.96 -2.23
N PHE A 205 3.46 7.87 -2.69
CA PHE A 205 4.11 6.62 -3.02
C PHE A 205 3.66 6.14 -4.40
N TYR A 206 4.59 5.60 -5.18
CA TYR A 206 4.34 4.98 -6.47
C TYR A 206 4.56 3.47 -6.35
N ILE A 207 3.47 2.71 -6.36
CA ILE A 207 3.46 1.32 -5.92
C ILE A 207 2.95 0.40 -7.02
N VAL A 208 3.72 -0.67 -7.29
CA VAL A 208 3.30 -1.78 -8.13
C VAL A 208 2.76 -2.92 -7.27
N LYS A 209 1.63 -3.50 -7.69
CA LYS A 209 1.08 -4.73 -7.11
C LYS A 209 1.99 -5.89 -7.47
N VAL A 210 2.65 -6.45 -6.48
CA VAL A 210 3.50 -7.62 -6.68
C VAL A 210 2.62 -8.85 -6.88
N LYS A 211 2.78 -9.53 -8.01
CA LYS A 211 2.09 -10.79 -8.31
C LYS A 211 2.78 -11.96 -7.61
N PRO A 212 2.02 -12.98 -7.16
CA PRO A 212 2.61 -14.18 -6.59
C PRO A 212 3.57 -14.85 -7.57
N GLY A 213 4.80 -15.12 -7.13
CA GLY A 213 5.75 -15.98 -7.82
C GLY A 213 5.67 -17.42 -7.34
N GLU A 214 6.49 -18.32 -7.89
CA GLU A 214 6.52 -19.73 -7.46
C GLU A 214 7.04 -19.87 -6.02
N GLU A 215 7.99 -19.03 -5.61
CA GLU A 215 8.66 -19.09 -4.29
C GLU A 215 8.28 -17.91 -3.36
N GLU A 216 7.86 -16.76 -3.90
CA GLU A 216 7.55 -15.58 -3.11
C GLU A 216 6.05 -15.26 -3.07
N ILE A 217 5.53 -15.17 -1.84
CA ILE A 217 4.16 -14.77 -1.58
C ILE A 217 4.20 -13.31 -1.11
N PRO A 218 3.72 -12.35 -1.92
CA PRO A 218 3.70 -10.95 -1.51
C PRO A 218 2.73 -10.76 -0.35
N ALA A 219 3.21 -10.14 0.74
CA ALA A 219 2.41 -9.98 1.94
C ALA A 219 1.60 -8.68 1.97
N LEU A 220 2.18 -7.56 1.53
CA LEU A 220 1.60 -6.23 1.71
C LEU A 220 0.77 -5.78 0.49
N THR A 221 1.32 -5.80 -0.72
CA THR A 221 0.65 -5.21 -1.89
C THR A 221 -0.70 -5.87 -2.22
N PRO A 222 -0.92 -7.20 -2.07
CA PRO A 222 -2.24 -7.80 -2.28
C PRO A 222 -3.31 -7.31 -1.29
N ARG A 223 -2.91 -6.82 -0.12
CA ARG A 223 -3.78 -6.20 0.88
C ARG A 223 -3.98 -4.71 0.59
N LEU A 224 -2.89 -4.03 0.24
CA LEU A 224 -2.89 -2.59 -0.01
C LEU A 224 -3.78 -2.23 -1.21
N PHE A 225 -3.78 -3.05 -2.26
CA PHE A 225 -4.60 -2.84 -3.46
C PHE A 225 -6.10 -3.16 -3.27
N LEU A 226 -6.52 -3.61 -2.10
CA LEU A 226 -7.92 -3.69 -1.69
C LEU A 226 -8.38 -2.47 -0.87
N LYS A 227 -7.47 -1.57 -0.53
CA LYS A 227 -7.77 -0.38 0.25
C LYS A 227 -8.33 0.75 -0.63
N GLY A 228 -9.22 1.53 -0.04
CA GLY A 228 -9.81 2.73 -0.62
C GLY A 228 -9.35 4.01 0.08
N VAL A 229 -9.69 5.15 -0.51
CA VAL A 229 -9.50 6.46 0.13
C VAL A 229 -10.32 6.51 1.43
N GLY A 230 -9.68 6.93 2.52
CA GLY A 230 -10.22 6.91 3.87
C GLY A 230 -9.81 5.71 4.71
N ASP A 231 -9.29 4.65 4.08
CA ASP A 231 -8.81 3.48 4.83
C ASP A 231 -7.55 3.79 5.63
N ARG A 232 -7.44 3.08 6.75
CA ARG A 232 -6.33 3.23 7.69
C ARG A 232 -5.20 2.25 7.37
N LEU A 233 -3.96 2.70 7.60
CA LEU A 233 -2.75 1.89 7.49
C LEU A 233 -1.66 2.40 8.44
N TYR A 234 -0.59 1.65 8.56
CA TYR A 234 0.60 2.11 9.25
C TYR A 234 1.57 2.78 8.28
N MET A 235 2.10 3.93 8.66
CA MET A 235 3.23 4.59 8.02
C MET A 235 4.35 4.85 9.04
N GLY A 236 5.58 4.51 8.67
CA GLY A 236 6.76 4.78 9.51
C GLY A 236 7.01 6.28 9.68
N ARG A 237 7.33 6.72 10.90
CA ARG A 237 7.64 8.13 11.20
C ARG A 237 9.04 8.54 10.75
N LYS A 238 9.96 7.56 10.67
CA LYS A 238 11.35 7.80 10.26
C LYS A 238 11.50 7.59 8.76
N PHE A 239 12.13 8.56 8.13
CA PHE A 239 12.59 8.47 6.75
C PHE A 239 14.09 8.19 6.77
N THR A 240 14.52 7.23 5.99
CA THR A 240 15.91 6.76 5.96
C THR A 240 16.35 6.54 4.51
N GLY A 241 17.63 6.26 4.32
CA GLY A 241 18.20 6.03 3.00
C GLY A 241 19.30 7.04 2.69
N HIS A 242 20.26 6.60 1.90
CA HIS A 242 21.40 7.41 1.46
C HIS A 242 21.30 7.81 -0.03
N TYR A 243 20.25 7.37 -0.70
CA TYR A 243 19.96 7.72 -2.09
C TYR A 243 19.36 9.13 -2.16
N THR A 244 20.22 10.14 -2.02
CA THR A 244 19.83 11.56 -1.91
C THR A 244 20.72 12.45 -2.75
N LEU A 245 20.34 13.71 -2.93
CA LEU A 245 21.10 14.73 -3.66
C LEU A 245 22.32 15.29 -2.87
N GLU A 246 22.71 14.64 -1.77
CA GLU A 246 23.88 15.08 -1.01
C GLU A 246 25.14 15.02 -1.89
N GLY A 247 25.98 16.04 -1.83
CA GLY A 247 27.21 16.16 -2.63
C GLY A 247 27.02 16.73 -4.03
N VAL A 248 25.79 16.82 -4.55
CA VAL A 248 25.49 17.43 -5.86
C VAL A 248 25.70 18.95 -5.78
N LYS A 249 26.50 19.49 -6.69
CA LYS A 249 26.75 20.94 -6.82
C LYS A 249 25.79 21.56 -7.81
N PRO A 250 25.53 22.88 -7.72
CA PRO A 250 24.54 23.55 -8.57
C PRO A 250 24.77 23.47 -10.10
N ASP A 251 26.00 23.23 -10.51
CA ASP A 251 26.38 23.16 -11.94
C ASP A 251 26.71 21.74 -12.43
N ASP A 252 26.57 20.74 -11.58
CA ASP A 252 26.83 19.34 -11.97
C ASP A 252 25.73 18.83 -12.91
N SER A 253 26.09 17.99 -13.86
CA SER A 253 25.11 17.28 -14.67
C SER A 253 24.53 16.12 -13.87
N ILE A 254 23.23 15.92 -14.00
CA ILE A 254 22.51 14.85 -13.28
C ILE A 254 21.86 13.92 -14.29
N VAL A 255 22.06 12.63 -14.11
CA VAL A 255 21.43 11.60 -14.93
C VAL A 255 20.67 10.65 -13.99
N PHE A 256 19.36 10.60 -14.14
CA PHE A 256 18.50 9.64 -13.49
C PHE A 256 18.21 8.48 -14.45
N LEU A 257 18.40 7.25 -13.97
CA LEU A 257 18.15 6.03 -14.73
C LEU A 257 17.29 5.10 -13.88
N SER A 258 16.06 4.87 -14.29
CA SER A 258 15.13 4.05 -13.51
C SER A 258 14.46 2.95 -14.31
N THR A 259 14.01 1.93 -13.61
CA THR A 259 13.12 0.90 -14.15
C THR A 259 11.83 0.82 -13.32
N GLY A 260 10.68 0.87 -14.00
CA GLY A 260 9.37 0.78 -13.36
C GLY A 260 9.19 1.85 -12.26
N THR A 261 8.79 1.42 -11.07
CA THR A 261 8.58 2.32 -9.93
C THR A 261 9.86 2.91 -9.32
N GLY A 262 11.03 2.58 -9.84
CA GLY A 262 12.29 3.28 -9.52
C GLY A 262 12.30 4.76 -9.86
N GLU A 263 11.36 5.21 -10.70
CA GLU A 263 11.07 6.63 -10.97
C GLU A 263 10.62 7.39 -9.70
N ALA A 264 10.01 6.72 -8.72
CA ALA A 264 9.43 7.36 -7.53
C ALA A 264 10.39 8.30 -6.77
N PRO A 265 11.54 7.85 -6.25
CA PRO A 265 12.46 8.73 -5.53
C PRO A 265 13.08 9.79 -6.45
N GLN A 266 13.21 9.49 -7.74
CA GLN A 266 13.79 10.41 -8.72
C GLN A 266 12.87 11.60 -8.99
N ASN A 267 11.54 11.40 -9.02
CA ASN A 267 10.58 12.49 -9.14
C ASN A 267 10.72 13.53 -8.01
N ALA A 268 10.88 13.07 -6.78
CA ALA A 268 11.11 13.95 -5.63
C ALA A 268 12.43 14.71 -5.76
N MET A 269 13.49 14.06 -6.24
CA MET A 269 14.80 14.70 -6.47
C MET A 269 14.77 15.70 -7.61
N ILE A 270 14.10 15.38 -8.73
CA ILE A 270 13.92 16.27 -9.88
C ILE A 270 13.18 17.54 -9.44
N ALA A 271 12.05 17.38 -8.75
CA ALA A 271 11.31 18.52 -8.24
C ALA A 271 12.16 19.41 -7.32
N GLU A 272 13.00 18.82 -6.49
CA GLU A 272 13.90 19.55 -5.60
C GLU A 272 15.01 20.27 -6.36
N LEU A 273 15.63 19.64 -7.36
CA LEU A 273 16.64 20.28 -8.21
C LEU A 273 16.06 21.50 -8.94
N LEU A 274 14.87 21.35 -9.52
CA LEU A 274 14.20 22.45 -10.22
C LEU A 274 13.81 23.60 -9.29
N ARG A 275 13.36 23.30 -8.05
CA ARG A 275 13.08 24.32 -7.03
C ARG A 275 14.33 25.08 -6.58
N ARG A 276 15.47 24.38 -6.50
CA ARG A 276 16.78 25.00 -6.17
C ARG A 276 17.39 25.76 -7.34
N GLU A 277 16.67 25.88 -8.48
CA GLU A 277 17.19 26.53 -9.70
C GLU A 277 18.53 25.92 -10.13
N HIS A 278 18.59 24.58 -10.11
CA HIS A 278 19.80 23.85 -10.53
C HIS A 278 20.19 24.23 -11.96
N ARG A 279 21.47 24.61 -12.15
CA ARG A 279 21.96 25.14 -13.42
C ARG A 279 22.56 24.10 -14.34
N GLY A 280 22.96 22.93 -13.78
CA GLY A 280 23.43 21.80 -14.55
C GLY A 280 22.34 21.16 -15.39
N ARG A 281 22.71 20.32 -16.31
CA ARG A 281 21.77 19.55 -17.14
C ARG A 281 21.18 18.41 -16.33
N ILE A 282 19.91 18.15 -16.51
CA ILE A 282 19.19 17.05 -15.87
C ILE A 282 18.58 16.19 -16.97
N LEU A 283 18.97 14.93 -17.01
CA LEU A 283 18.38 13.90 -17.87
C LEU A 283 17.71 12.83 -16.99
N ASP A 284 16.46 12.54 -17.27
CA ASP A 284 15.71 11.47 -16.65
C ASP A 284 15.33 10.42 -17.71
N VAL A 285 15.75 9.18 -17.50
CA VAL A 285 15.47 8.03 -18.39
C VAL A 285 14.71 6.96 -17.63
N VAL A 286 13.47 6.76 -18.03
CA VAL A 286 12.58 5.78 -17.42
C VAL A 286 12.35 4.61 -18.36
N CYS A 287 12.71 3.40 -17.93
CA CYS A 287 12.52 2.17 -18.67
C CYS A 287 11.39 1.34 -18.06
N VAL A 288 10.34 1.09 -18.83
CA VAL A 288 9.17 0.31 -18.39
C VAL A 288 8.88 -0.83 -19.37
N ARG A 289 7.94 -1.72 -19.02
CA ARG A 289 7.52 -2.78 -19.93
C ARG A 289 6.64 -2.23 -21.04
N TYR A 290 5.63 -1.47 -20.70
CA TYR A 290 4.64 -0.92 -21.62
C TYR A 290 4.50 0.59 -21.38
N ARG A 291 4.14 1.33 -22.41
CA ARG A 291 3.84 2.77 -22.33
C ARG A 291 2.74 3.06 -21.28
N SER A 292 1.80 2.14 -21.13
CA SER A 292 0.77 2.19 -20.09
C SER A 292 1.31 2.10 -18.65
N ASP A 293 2.60 1.87 -18.44
CA ASP A 293 3.22 1.83 -17.12
C ASP A 293 3.89 3.17 -16.73
N LEU A 294 3.79 4.20 -17.59
CA LEU A 294 4.38 5.52 -17.38
C LEU A 294 3.40 6.46 -16.68
N ALA A 295 3.42 6.52 -15.35
CA ALA A 295 2.40 7.24 -14.57
C ALA A 295 2.60 8.77 -14.49
N TYR A 296 3.78 9.30 -14.81
CA TYR A 296 4.12 10.72 -14.63
C TYR A 296 4.42 11.47 -15.93
N THR A 297 4.20 10.85 -17.10
CA THR A 297 4.54 11.42 -18.41
C THR A 297 3.99 12.84 -18.63
N GLU A 298 2.74 13.10 -18.21
CA GLU A 298 2.12 14.43 -18.38
C GLU A 298 2.85 15.50 -17.54
N GLN A 299 3.24 15.16 -16.31
CA GLN A 299 3.98 16.08 -15.44
C GLN A 299 5.37 16.35 -16.00
N HIS A 300 6.07 15.32 -16.45
CA HIS A 300 7.38 15.48 -17.10
C HIS A 300 7.31 16.31 -18.38
N ALA A 301 6.27 16.15 -19.19
CA ALA A 301 6.07 16.97 -20.40
C ALA A 301 5.98 18.47 -20.06
N VAL A 302 5.23 18.84 -19.01
CA VAL A 302 5.14 20.22 -18.53
C VAL A 302 6.50 20.72 -18.03
N LEU A 303 7.26 19.89 -17.31
CA LEU A 303 8.58 20.26 -16.82
C LEU A 303 9.60 20.45 -17.95
N VAL A 304 9.60 19.58 -18.96
CA VAL A 304 10.47 19.69 -20.14
C VAL A 304 10.20 20.98 -20.92
N ASP A 305 8.93 21.38 -21.06
CA ASP A 305 8.57 22.64 -21.73
C ASP A 305 9.03 23.88 -20.93
N ARG A 306 8.95 23.80 -19.60
CA ARG A 306 9.27 24.93 -18.71
C ARG A 306 10.76 25.10 -18.41
N TYR A 307 11.50 23.98 -18.30
CA TYR A 307 12.90 23.97 -17.84
C TYR A 307 13.84 23.48 -18.97
N PRO A 308 14.51 24.39 -19.69
CA PRO A 308 15.38 24.01 -20.83
C PRO A 308 16.57 23.11 -20.45
N THR A 309 16.94 23.06 -19.18
CA THR A 309 18.01 22.18 -18.66
C THR A 309 17.53 20.78 -18.35
N TYR A 310 16.21 20.53 -18.33
CA TYR A 310 15.60 19.24 -18.01
C TYR A 310 15.18 18.50 -19.28
N ARG A 311 15.45 17.20 -19.31
CA ARG A 311 14.99 16.29 -20.37
C ARG A 311 14.45 14.99 -19.78
N TYR A 312 13.39 14.50 -20.38
CA TYR A 312 12.74 13.24 -20.03
C TYR A 312 12.71 12.31 -21.23
N VAL A 313 13.22 11.09 -21.07
CA VAL A 313 13.30 10.05 -22.10
C VAL A 313 12.68 8.77 -21.57
N THR A 314 11.83 8.15 -22.35
CA THR A 314 11.17 6.89 -22.00
C THR A 314 11.59 5.76 -22.91
N ILE A 315 11.76 4.57 -22.35
CA ILE A 315 12.04 3.34 -23.06
C ILE A 315 10.95 2.33 -22.68
N THR A 316 10.36 1.69 -23.68
CA THR A 316 9.43 0.58 -23.47
C THR A 316 10.02 -0.71 -24.05
N THR A 317 9.92 -1.81 -23.29
CA THR A 317 10.60 -3.06 -23.68
C THR A 317 9.66 -4.13 -24.24
N ARG A 318 8.34 -3.97 -24.07
CA ARG A 318 7.33 -4.97 -24.45
C ARG A 318 6.19 -4.42 -25.29
N ASP A 319 6.22 -3.15 -25.66
CA ASP A 319 5.26 -2.62 -26.63
C ASP A 319 5.41 -3.32 -27.98
N PRO A 320 4.32 -3.55 -28.73
CA PRO A 320 4.35 -4.26 -30.02
C PRO A 320 5.34 -3.65 -31.03
N GLU A 321 5.51 -2.34 -31.01
CA GLU A 321 6.45 -1.61 -31.86
C GLU A 321 7.92 -1.93 -31.59
N ASN A 322 8.23 -2.50 -30.40
CA ASN A 322 9.57 -2.88 -29.95
C ASN A 322 9.85 -4.39 -30.10
N GLU A 323 8.94 -5.14 -30.72
CA GLU A 323 9.14 -6.57 -30.93
C GLU A 323 10.41 -6.83 -31.80
N GLY A 324 11.32 -7.63 -31.24
CA GLY A 324 12.62 -7.91 -31.88
C GLY A 324 13.65 -6.78 -31.80
N LYS A 325 13.34 -5.64 -31.18
CA LYS A 325 14.22 -4.46 -31.08
C LYS A 325 14.25 -3.90 -29.64
N LYS A 326 14.37 -4.78 -28.66
CA LYS A 326 14.41 -4.33 -27.27
C LYS A 326 15.67 -3.51 -27.02
N VAL A 327 15.47 -2.31 -26.46
CA VAL A 327 16.52 -1.41 -26.01
C VAL A 327 16.41 -1.32 -24.48
N TYR A 328 17.52 -1.44 -23.81
CA TYR A 328 17.64 -1.27 -22.35
C TYR A 328 18.50 -0.05 -22.03
N ILE A 329 18.48 0.38 -20.78
CA ILE A 329 19.30 1.52 -20.30
C ILE A 329 20.79 1.29 -20.57
N GLN A 330 21.28 0.08 -20.42
CA GLN A 330 22.67 -0.30 -20.69
C GLN A 330 23.06 -0.04 -22.16
N ASP A 331 22.13 -0.24 -23.09
CA ASP A 331 22.38 -0.01 -24.53
C ASP A 331 22.54 1.49 -24.83
N LEU A 332 21.83 2.36 -24.09
CA LEU A 332 21.97 3.80 -24.24
C LEU A 332 23.35 4.31 -23.80
N ILE A 333 23.92 3.70 -22.76
CA ILE A 333 25.27 4.04 -22.29
C ILE A 333 26.32 3.54 -23.30
N THR A 334 26.15 2.31 -23.80
CA THR A 334 27.07 1.71 -24.80
C THR A 334 27.08 2.51 -26.11
N SER A 335 25.91 2.98 -26.57
CA SER A 335 25.76 3.74 -27.81
C SER A 335 26.05 5.23 -27.68
N SER A 336 26.41 5.71 -26.48
CA SER A 336 26.55 7.14 -26.14
C SER A 336 25.25 7.93 -26.41
N GLN A 337 24.11 7.28 -26.34
CA GLN A 337 22.83 7.97 -26.49
C GLN A 337 22.54 8.84 -25.26
N ILE A 338 22.99 8.42 -24.06
CA ILE A 338 22.87 9.22 -22.81
C ILE A 338 23.53 10.58 -22.97
N GLU A 339 24.75 10.64 -23.53
CA GLU A 339 25.47 11.90 -23.76
C GLU A 339 24.75 12.81 -24.76
N LYS A 340 24.15 12.23 -25.81
CA LYS A 340 23.35 12.98 -26.79
C LYS A 340 22.08 13.53 -26.17
N ASP A 341 21.36 12.73 -25.37
CA ASP A 341 20.13 13.14 -24.71
C ASP A 341 20.40 14.13 -23.58
N LEU A 342 21.47 13.95 -22.82
CA LEU A 342 21.96 14.94 -21.84
C LEU A 342 22.41 16.23 -22.53
N GLY A 343 22.93 16.13 -23.77
CA GLY A 343 23.54 17.23 -24.52
C GLY A 343 24.89 17.67 -23.96
N ALA A 344 25.59 16.77 -23.23
CA ALA A 344 26.91 16.94 -22.66
C ALA A 344 27.58 15.57 -22.49
N PRO A 345 28.94 15.51 -22.49
CA PRO A 345 29.62 14.25 -22.16
C PRO A 345 29.38 13.82 -20.72
N LEU A 346 29.41 12.51 -20.48
CA LEU A 346 29.43 11.95 -19.13
C LEU A 346 30.84 12.16 -18.52
N ASP A 347 30.99 13.25 -17.78
CA ASP A 347 32.25 13.61 -17.11
C ASP A 347 32.23 13.09 -15.65
N PRO A 348 33.09 12.14 -15.27
CA PRO A 348 33.14 11.59 -13.92
C PRO A 348 33.42 12.63 -12.81
N HIS A 349 33.89 13.82 -13.16
CA HIS A 349 34.17 14.88 -12.17
C HIS A 349 33.00 15.85 -11.98
N ARG A 350 31.99 15.82 -12.88
CA ARG A 350 30.91 16.81 -12.92
C ARG A 350 29.55 16.19 -13.20
N THR A 351 29.45 14.87 -13.25
CA THR A 351 28.17 14.20 -13.49
C THR A 351 27.89 13.25 -12.33
N HIS A 352 26.68 13.36 -11.80
CA HIS A 352 26.12 12.37 -10.88
C HIS A 352 25.11 11.50 -11.61
N VAL A 353 25.18 10.19 -11.41
CA VAL A 353 24.25 9.22 -11.99
C VAL A 353 23.48 8.53 -10.87
N PHE A 354 22.17 8.56 -10.93
CA PHE A 354 21.26 7.99 -9.94
C PHE A 354 20.53 6.80 -10.56
N LEU A 355 20.74 5.61 -10.00
CA LEU A 355 20.18 4.34 -10.48
C LEU A 355 19.11 3.84 -9.52
N CYS A 356 17.91 3.52 -10.00
CA CYS A 356 16.88 2.95 -9.14
C CYS A 356 16.03 1.90 -9.85
N GLY A 357 15.71 0.80 -9.17
CA GLY A 357 14.80 -0.24 -9.63
C GLY A 357 15.43 -1.63 -9.75
N ASN A 358 15.48 -2.17 -10.97
CA ASN A 358 15.89 -3.56 -11.21
C ASN A 358 17.37 -3.79 -10.92
N PRO A 359 17.73 -4.74 -10.03
CA PRO A 359 19.12 -5.09 -9.74
C PRO A 359 19.96 -5.46 -10.97
N SER A 360 19.39 -6.17 -11.95
CA SER A 360 20.11 -6.52 -13.18
C SER A 360 20.42 -5.31 -14.06
N MET A 361 19.61 -4.23 -14.00
CA MET A 361 19.93 -2.97 -14.66
C MET A 361 21.05 -2.26 -13.92
N ILE A 362 20.99 -2.20 -12.61
CA ILE A 362 22.00 -1.55 -11.76
C ILE A 362 23.33 -2.28 -11.86
N GLY A 363 23.34 -3.60 -11.67
CA GLY A 363 24.54 -4.43 -11.74
C GLY A 363 25.57 -4.08 -10.65
N LEU A 364 25.11 -4.05 -9.39
CA LEU A 364 25.94 -3.66 -8.26
C LEU A 364 27.11 -4.63 -8.05
N PRO A 365 28.36 -4.15 -7.94
CA PRO A 365 29.50 -5.01 -7.70
C PRO A 365 29.57 -5.52 -6.26
N LYS A 366 30.22 -6.65 -6.06
CA LYS A 366 30.69 -7.10 -4.74
C LYS A 366 32.05 -6.48 -4.47
N TRP A 367 32.20 -5.86 -3.30
CA TRP A 367 33.49 -5.33 -2.82
C TRP A 367 34.24 -6.45 -2.13
N THR A 368 35.41 -6.83 -2.67
CA THR A 368 36.29 -7.85 -2.14
C THR A 368 37.64 -7.25 -1.77
N GLU A 369 38.51 -8.01 -1.10
CA GLU A 369 39.87 -7.58 -0.81
C GLU A 369 40.73 -7.39 -2.08
N GLU A 370 40.38 -8.07 -3.16
CA GLU A 370 41.07 -7.99 -4.47
C GLU A 370 40.51 -6.87 -5.37
N GLY A 371 39.40 -6.21 -4.98
CA GLY A 371 38.76 -5.16 -5.73
C GLY A 371 37.27 -5.40 -5.98
N LEU A 372 36.74 -4.74 -7.01
CA LEU A 372 35.32 -4.84 -7.39
C LEU A 372 35.08 -6.04 -8.32
N VAL A 373 34.11 -6.87 -7.97
CA VAL A 373 33.66 -8.00 -8.79
C VAL A 373 32.23 -7.72 -9.26
N PHE A 374 32.07 -7.46 -10.55
CA PHE A 374 30.77 -7.21 -11.17
C PHE A 374 30.02 -8.51 -11.48
N PRO A 375 28.68 -8.47 -11.54
CA PRO A 375 27.88 -9.60 -12.01
C PRO A 375 28.23 -10.01 -13.44
N GLU A 376 27.93 -11.27 -13.84
CA GLU A 376 28.14 -11.73 -15.22
C GLU A 376 27.31 -10.94 -16.24
N THR A 377 26.08 -10.51 -15.84
CA THR A 377 25.26 -9.64 -16.67
C THR A 377 25.75 -8.21 -16.57
N LEU A 378 26.07 -7.60 -17.71
CA LEU A 378 26.53 -6.23 -17.77
C LEU A 378 25.48 -5.25 -17.25
N GLY A 379 25.78 -4.63 -16.12
CA GLY A 379 24.95 -3.59 -15.51
C GLY A 379 25.52 -2.19 -15.71
N VAL A 380 24.71 -1.19 -15.39
CA VAL A 380 25.08 0.23 -15.53
C VAL A 380 26.27 0.60 -14.63
N CYS A 381 26.37 0.03 -13.41
CA CYS A 381 27.49 0.27 -12.52
C CYS A 381 28.84 -0.09 -13.15
N GLN A 382 28.93 -1.24 -13.83
CA GLN A 382 30.16 -1.64 -14.50
C GLN A 382 30.52 -0.67 -15.65
N GLN A 383 29.55 -0.34 -16.50
CA GLN A 383 29.77 0.56 -17.63
C GLN A 383 30.25 1.95 -17.21
N LEU A 384 29.67 2.47 -16.10
CA LEU A 384 30.10 3.77 -15.56
C LEU A 384 31.47 3.67 -14.86
N TYR A 385 31.72 2.59 -14.14
CA TYR A 385 33.05 2.34 -13.52
C TYR A 385 34.17 2.30 -14.59
N GLU A 386 33.95 1.63 -15.71
CA GLU A 386 34.88 1.59 -16.85
C GLU A 386 35.09 2.97 -17.50
N LYS A 387 34.14 3.89 -17.35
CA LYS A 387 34.24 5.31 -17.76
C LYS A 387 34.88 6.20 -16.68
N GLY A 388 35.34 5.65 -15.55
CA GLY A 388 36.04 6.36 -14.49
C GLY A 388 35.12 6.92 -13.38
N PHE A 389 33.83 6.56 -13.34
CA PHE A 389 32.94 6.91 -12.25
C PHE A 389 33.21 6.11 -10.99
N THR A 390 32.84 6.65 -9.85
CA THR A 390 32.97 5.99 -8.53
C THR A 390 31.60 5.64 -7.99
N ILE A 391 31.40 4.37 -7.64
CA ILE A 391 30.14 3.86 -7.12
C ILE A 391 30.09 4.08 -5.61
N ASP A 392 28.94 4.50 -5.09
CA ASP A 392 28.70 4.61 -3.64
C ASP A 392 29.00 3.30 -2.93
N HIS A 393 29.78 3.35 -1.84
CA HIS A 393 30.06 2.20 -1.02
C HIS A 393 30.04 2.54 0.47
N ARG A 394 29.07 2.05 1.20
CA ARG A 394 28.87 2.31 2.64
C ARG A 394 28.82 3.82 2.95
N LYS A 395 29.91 4.35 3.58
CA LYS A 395 30.05 5.78 3.91
C LYS A 395 30.80 6.58 2.86
N ASP A 396 31.47 5.87 1.94
CA ASP A 396 32.28 6.51 0.88
C ASP A 396 31.34 6.83 -0.28
N ARG A 397 31.06 8.12 -0.42
CA ARG A 397 30.14 8.60 -1.45
C ARG A 397 30.90 8.85 -2.75
N GLY A 398 30.44 8.15 -3.79
CA GLY A 398 30.89 8.36 -5.17
C GLY A 398 30.00 9.35 -5.92
N ASN A 399 29.92 9.17 -7.22
CA ASN A 399 29.05 9.90 -8.12
C ASN A 399 28.12 8.98 -8.93
N VAL A 400 28.12 7.69 -8.63
CA VAL A 400 27.10 6.74 -9.02
C VAL A 400 26.35 6.31 -7.76
N HIS A 401 25.11 6.76 -7.65
CA HIS A 401 24.20 6.52 -6.53
C HIS A 401 23.18 5.47 -6.93
N TYR A 402 22.79 4.59 -6.02
CA TYR A 402 21.84 3.52 -6.35
C TYR A 402 20.89 3.19 -5.22
N GLU A 403 19.71 2.67 -5.60
CA GLU A 403 18.75 2.03 -4.71
C GLU A 403 18.14 0.82 -5.41
N GLU A 404 18.37 -0.39 -4.87
CA GLU A 404 17.77 -1.62 -5.36
C GLU A 404 16.47 -1.90 -4.62
N TYR A 405 15.38 -2.18 -5.37
CA TYR A 405 14.10 -2.47 -4.73
C TYR A 405 13.97 -3.91 -4.23
N TRP A 406 14.78 -4.81 -4.74
CA TRP A 406 14.92 -6.19 -4.26
C TRP A 406 16.35 -6.67 -4.50
N THR A 407 16.83 -7.56 -3.65
CA THR A 407 18.08 -8.25 -3.89
C THR A 407 17.80 -9.56 -4.62
N GLU A 408 18.47 -9.81 -5.74
CA GLU A 408 18.53 -11.14 -6.31
C GLU A 408 19.21 -12.05 -5.28
N ARG A 409 18.50 -13.09 -4.80
CA ARG A 409 19.01 -14.07 -3.84
C ARG A 409 19.74 -15.19 -4.55
#